data_b65882bc90fa9b538f276f558e68d6d6
#
_entry.id   b65882bc90fa9b538f276f558e68d6d6
#
_cell.length_a   1.000
_cell.length_b   1.000
_cell.length_c   1.000
_cell.angle_alpha   90.00
_cell.angle_beta   90.00
_cell.angle_gamma   90.00
#
_symmetry.space_group_name_H-M   'P 1'
#
loop_
_entity.id
_entity.type
_entity.pdbx_description
1 polymer ?
#
loop_
_entity_poly.entity_id
_entity_poly.type
_entity_poly.pdbx_seq_one_letter_code
_entity_poly.pdbx_strand_id
1 'polypeptide(L)'
;GYLNFRIDSTQVSVAPNMEDVYITINLTEGEVYSVSGVEIAGELRDIPESSIRALILGAEDKIFSRRLMTSSEERIEAALGNAGYTFATAKGEPVPDEKGNSVIIKYFIDAGKRAYVRRVNFSGNTVTQDHVLRREMRQMENGWASTAMIEGSKIRLQRLGFFKEVNVE
;
A
#
# COMPACT_ATOMS: atom_id res chain seq x y z
N GLY A 1 13.67 -14.13 0.37
CA GLY A 1 13.86 -14.97 1.47
C GLY A 1 13.00 -16.21 1.49
N TYR A 2 12.48 -16.45 2.62
CA TYR A 2 11.80 -17.68 2.97
C TYR A 2 10.30 -17.59 2.66
N LEU A 3 9.83 -18.42 1.73
CA LEU A 3 8.40 -18.47 1.37
C LEU A 3 7.61 -19.31 2.38
N ASN A 4 8.22 -20.42 2.83
CA ASN A 4 7.62 -21.43 3.70
C ASN A 4 7.95 -21.23 5.19
N PHE A 5 8.11 -20.00 5.62
CA PHE A 5 8.34 -19.65 7.01
C PHE A 5 7.17 -20.11 7.90
N ARG A 6 7.49 -20.80 8.97
CA ARG A 6 6.49 -21.28 9.94
C ARG A 6 6.96 -21.05 11.36
N ILE A 7 6.06 -20.58 12.23
CA ILE A 7 6.28 -20.55 13.67
C ILE A 7 5.83 -21.89 14.23
N ASP A 8 6.75 -22.65 14.81
CA ASP A 8 6.49 -23.97 15.37
C ASP A 8 5.94 -23.89 16.80
N SER A 9 6.47 -22.98 17.61
CA SER A 9 5.96 -22.74 18.96
C SER A 9 6.33 -21.34 19.47
N THR A 10 5.49 -20.81 20.34
CA THR A 10 5.75 -19.58 21.09
C THR A 10 5.57 -19.87 22.57
N GLN A 11 6.57 -19.56 23.38
CA GLN A 11 6.55 -19.70 24.83
C GLN A 11 6.75 -18.32 25.46
N VAL A 12 5.94 -18.02 26.44
CA VAL A 12 6.06 -16.79 27.23
C VAL A 12 6.33 -17.22 28.69
N SER A 13 7.41 -16.72 29.27
CA SER A 13 7.73 -16.92 30.67
C SER A 13 8.00 -15.59 31.37
N VAL A 14 7.49 -15.44 32.57
CA VAL A 14 7.71 -14.25 33.39
C VAL A 14 8.82 -14.56 34.37
N ALA A 15 9.78 -13.66 34.51
CA ALA A 15 10.85 -13.80 35.48
C ALA A 15 10.30 -13.84 36.92
N PRO A 16 10.99 -14.50 37.89
CA PRO A 16 10.55 -14.56 39.28
C PRO A 16 10.39 -13.19 39.95
N ASN A 17 11.10 -12.17 39.47
CA ASN A 17 11.00 -10.78 39.95
C ASN A 17 9.76 -10.06 39.42
N MET A 18 8.98 -10.67 38.49
CA MET A 18 7.83 -10.07 37.78
C MET A 18 8.11 -8.77 37.00
N GLU A 19 9.37 -8.42 36.75
CA GLU A 19 9.75 -7.22 36.03
C GLU A 19 10.09 -7.54 34.58
N ASP A 20 10.52 -8.77 34.27
CA ASP A 20 10.95 -9.18 32.94
C ASP A 20 10.02 -10.25 32.36
N VAL A 21 9.79 -10.17 31.05
CA VAL A 21 9.06 -11.18 30.29
C VAL A 21 9.96 -11.73 29.19
N TYR A 22 10.14 -13.05 29.17
CA TYR A 22 10.89 -13.75 28.14
C TYR A 22 9.92 -14.36 27.11
N ILE A 23 10.14 -14.06 25.85
CA ILE A 23 9.38 -14.63 24.74
C ILE A 23 10.35 -15.48 23.91
N THR A 24 10.11 -16.79 23.88
CA THR A 24 10.86 -17.73 23.05
C THR A 24 10.00 -18.14 21.87
N ILE A 25 10.48 -17.89 20.67
CA ILE A 25 9.82 -18.26 19.42
C ILE A 25 10.70 -19.26 18.69
N ASN A 26 10.20 -20.49 18.53
CA ASN A 26 10.81 -21.49 17.67
C ASN A 26 10.19 -21.41 16.29
N LEU A 27 11.03 -21.36 15.26
CA LEU A 27 10.60 -21.16 13.90
C LEU A 27 11.37 -22.07 12.93
N THR A 28 10.71 -22.43 11.86
CA THR A 28 11.32 -23.09 10.69
C THR A 28 11.30 -22.11 9.52
N GLU A 29 12.47 -21.71 9.04
CA GLU A 29 12.56 -20.72 7.96
C GLU A 29 12.22 -21.31 6.58
N GLY A 30 12.50 -22.58 6.35
CA GLY A 30 12.37 -23.22 5.04
C GLY A 30 13.54 -22.87 4.12
N GLU A 31 13.32 -23.01 2.79
CA GLU A 31 14.32 -22.72 1.78
C GLU A 31 14.24 -21.31 1.24
N VAL A 32 15.36 -20.80 0.74
CA VAL A 32 15.42 -19.47 0.10
C VAL A 32 14.95 -19.59 -1.34
N TYR A 33 14.00 -18.75 -1.72
CA TYR A 33 13.45 -18.67 -3.07
C TYR A 33 14.01 -17.45 -3.81
N SER A 34 14.25 -17.61 -5.11
CA SER A 34 14.56 -16.52 -6.04
C SER A 34 13.36 -16.20 -6.93
N VAL A 35 13.28 -14.96 -7.41
CA VAL A 35 12.22 -14.54 -8.33
C VAL A 35 12.62 -14.92 -9.75
N SER A 36 11.85 -15.81 -10.39
CA SER A 36 12.07 -16.23 -11.79
C SER A 36 11.28 -15.40 -12.80
N GLY A 37 10.27 -14.67 -12.36
CA GLY A 37 9.48 -13.85 -13.24
C GLY A 37 8.39 -13.05 -12.52
N VAL A 38 7.81 -12.11 -13.26
CA VAL A 38 6.68 -11.29 -12.80
C VAL A 38 5.59 -11.33 -13.84
N GLU A 39 4.40 -11.72 -13.42
CA GLU A 39 3.16 -11.70 -14.23
C GLU A 39 2.23 -10.62 -13.70
N ILE A 40 1.55 -9.94 -14.61
CA ILE A 40 0.52 -8.94 -14.30
C ILE A 40 -0.79 -9.45 -14.87
N ALA A 41 -1.83 -9.47 -14.03
CA ALA A 41 -3.17 -9.93 -14.39
C ALA A 41 -4.22 -8.97 -13.84
N GLY A 42 -5.44 -9.05 -14.38
CA GLY A 42 -6.58 -8.25 -13.91
C GLY A 42 -7.00 -7.15 -14.86
N GLU A 43 -7.69 -6.14 -14.35
CA GLU A 43 -8.32 -5.08 -15.14
C GLU A 43 -7.52 -3.78 -15.06
N LEU A 44 -6.64 -3.54 -16.05
CA LEU A 44 -5.75 -2.36 -16.09
C LEU A 44 -6.42 -1.12 -16.69
N ARG A 45 -7.61 -1.25 -17.31
CA ARG A 45 -8.30 -0.17 -18.03
C ARG A 45 -7.39 0.45 -19.09
N ASP A 46 -7.28 1.80 -19.06
CA ASP A 46 -6.47 2.59 -20.01
C ASP A 46 -4.98 2.69 -19.60
N ILE A 47 -4.54 1.87 -18.64
CA ILE A 47 -3.18 1.96 -18.08
C ILE A 47 -2.28 0.96 -18.78
N PRO A 48 -1.19 1.41 -19.42
CA PRO A 48 -0.25 0.51 -20.06
C PRO A 48 0.42 -0.42 -19.04
N GLU A 49 0.49 -1.71 -19.34
CA GLU A 49 1.18 -2.69 -18.49
C GLU A 49 2.65 -2.30 -18.22
N SER A 50 3.31 -1.69 -19.20
CA SER A 50 4.69 -1.20 -19.05
C SER A 50 4.85 -0.19 -17.90
N SER A 51 3.83 0.67 -17.69
CA SER A 51 3.83 1.63 -16.59
C SER A 51 3.72 0.94 -15.23
N ILE A 52 2.92 -0.11 -15.13
CA ILE A 52 2.79 -0.93 -13.93
C ILE A 52 4.10 -1.70 -13.67
N ARG A 53 4.66 -2.32 -14.71
CA ARG A 53 5.90 -3.09 -14.61
C ARG A 53 7.07 -2.24 -14.10
N ALA A 54 7.14 -0.96 -14.46
CA ALA A 54 8.14 -0.02 -13.97
C ALA A 54 8.04 0.30 -12.46
N LEU A 55 6.90 0.02 -11.83
CA LEU A 55 6.68 0.25 -10.40
C LEU A 55 7.08 -0.94 -9.53
N ILE A 56 7.28 -2.11 -10.14
CA ILE A 56 7.59 -3.35 -9.44
C ILE A 56 9.04 -3.35 -8.98
N LEU A 57 9.24 -3.65 -7.71
CA LEU A 57 10.55 -3.77 -7.08
C LEU A 57 10.96 -5.25 -6.96
N GLY A 58 12.27 -5.51 -7.06
CA GLY A 58 12.79 -6.86 -6.85
C GLY A 58 12.38 -7.84 -7.94
N ALA A 59 12.40 -7.36 -9.20
CA ALA A 59 12.21 -8.19 -10.39
C ALA A 59 13.31 -9.25 -10.53
N GLU A 60 13.22 -10.06 -11.56
CA GLU A 60 13.97 -11.28 -11.91
C GLU A 60 15.40 -11.42 -11.35
N ASP A 61 15.79 -12.63 -11.03
CA ASP A 61 17.13 -13.05 -10.52
C ASP A 61 17.50 -12.52 -9.11
N LYS A 62 16.55 -12.03 -8.34
CA LYS A 62 16.77 -11.61 -6.95
C LYS A 62 16.11 -12.56 -5.97
N ILE A 63 16.65 -12.59 -4.76
CA ILE A 63 16.03 -13.31 -3.65
C ILE A 63 14.63 -12.74 -3.41
N PHE A 64 13.64 -13.62 -3.34
CA PHE A 64 12.26 -13.23 -3.04
C PHE A 64 12.20 -12.44 -1.73
N SER A 65 11.46 -11.35 -1.74
CA SER A 65 11.22 -10.54 -0.55
C SER A 65 9.76 -10.11 -0.48
N ARG A 66 9.04 -10.59 0.52
CA ARG A 66 7.65 -10.18 0.76
C ARG A 66 7.53 -8.67 0.94
N ARG A 67 8.50 -8.05 1.60
CA ARG A 67 8.56 -6.59 1.77
C ARG A 67 8.61 -5.86 0.42
N LEU A 68 9.45 -6.30 -0.51
CA LEU A 68 9.53 -5.68 -1.84
C LEU A 68 8.24 -5.90 -2.64
N MET A 69 7.63 -7.07 -2.49
CA MET A 69 6.34 -7.36 -3.12
C MET A 69 5.25 -6.41 -2.59
N THR A 70 5.09 -6.29 -1.27
CA THR A 70 4.12 -5.36 -0.65
C THR A 70 4.41 -3.90 -0.99
N SER A 71 5.69 -3.48 -1.00
CA SER A 71 6.04 -2.12 -1.44
C SER A 71 5.73 -1.89 -2.93
N SER A 72 5.75 -2.91 -3.75
CA SER A 72 5.31 -2.81 -5.15
C SER A 72 3.80 -2.64 -5.26
N GLU A 73 3.03 -3.40 -4.47
CA GLU A 73 1.58 -3.24 -4.37
C GLU A 73 1.20 -1.80 -4.00
N GLU A 74 1.78 -1.27 -2.92
CA GLU A 74 1.55 0.11 -2.46
C GLU A 74 1.90 1.15 -3.53
N ARG A 75 3.01 0.95 -4.26
CA ARG A 75 3.42 1.86 -5.35
C ARG A 75 2.46 1.82 -6.53
N ILE A 76 1.97 0.64 -6.88
CA ILE A 76 0.98 0.46 -7.95
C ILE A 76 -0.32 1.15 -7.54
N GLU A 77 -0.84 0.88 -6.35
CA GLU A 77 -2.07 1.50 -5.83
C GLU A 77 -1.95 3.02 -5.75
N ALA A 78 -0.81 3.54 -5.27
CA ALA A 78 -0.56 4.98 -5.22
C ALA A 78 -0.52 5.62 -6.61
N ALA A 79 0.12 4.97 -7.58
CA ALA A 79 0.18 5.47 -8.97
C ALA A 79 -1.21 5.47 -9.62
N LEU A 80 -1.99 4.41 -9.41
CA LEU A 80 -3.38 4.30 -9.89
C LEU A 80 -4.28 5.33 -9.22
N GLY A 81 -4.18 5.48 -7.90
CA GLY A 81 -4.92 6.47 -7.13
C GLY A 81 -4.62 7.91 -7.57
N ASN A 82 -3.38 8.21 -7.95
CA ASN A 82 -2.99 9.51 -8.50
C ASN A 82 -3.50 9.76 -9.92
N ALA A 83 -3.76 8.69 -10.67
CA ALA A 83 -4.38 8.76 -11.99
C ALA A 83 -5.91 8.84 -11.95
N GLY A 84 -6.51 8.84 -10.77
CA GLY A 84 -7.95 8.92 -10.56
C GLY A 84 -8.63 7.62 -10.15
N TYR A 85 -7.91 6.52 -10.13
CA TYR A 85 -8.43 5.21 -9.72
C TYR A 85 -8.26 5.02 -8.20
N THR A 86 -8.97 5.83 -7.43
CA THR A 86 -8.79 5.93 -5.96
C THR A 86 -9.17 4.66 -5.20
N PHE A 87 -9.90 3.76 -5.83
CA PHE A 87 -10.30 2.47 -5.26
C PHE A 87 -9.55 1.29 -5.90
N ALA A 88 -8.47 1.57 -6.63
CA ALA A 88 -7.66 0.53 -7.21
C ALA A 88 -7.02 -0.35 -6.14
N THR A 89 -6.95 -1.64 -6.42
CA THR A 89 -6.27 -2.62 -5.57
C THR A 89 -5.21 -3.37 -6.37
N ALA A 90 -4.10 -3.66 -5.73
CA ALA A 90 -3.04 -4.47 -6.28
C ALA A 90 -2.62 -5.52 -5.25
N LYS A 91 -2.67 -6.80 -5.60
CA LYS A 91 -2.28 -7.90 -4.72
C LYS A 91 -1.26 -8.80 -5.41
N GLY A 92 -0.10 -8.95 -4.81
CA GLY A 92 0.94 -9.85 -5.25
C GLY A 92 0.80 -11.24 -4.60
N GLU A 93 0.87 -12.26 -5.40
CA GLU A 93 0.86 -13.65 -4.96
C GLU A 93 2.12 -14.35 -5.48
N PRO A 94 2.97 -14.87 -4.57
CA PRO A 94 4.11 -15.67 -4.98
C PRO A 94 3.66 -17.09 -5.32
N VAL A 95 3.85 -17.50 -6.56
CA VAL A 95 3.55 -18.83 -7.06
C VAL A 95 4.86 -19.60 -7.20
N PRO A 96 5.08 -20.66 -6.37
CA PRO A 96 6.29 -21.49 -6.49
C PRO A 96 6.36 -22.19 -7.85
N ASP A 97 7.54 -22.24 -8.42
CA ASP A 97 7.80 -23.04 -9.61
C ASP A 97 8.08 -24.49 -9.20
N GLU A 98 7.48 -25.45 -9.91
CA GLU A 98 7.62 -26.88 -9.63
C GLU A 98 9.05 -27.41 -9.83
N LYS A 99 9.92 -26.66 -10.52
CA LYS A 99 11.25 -27.10 -10.96
C LYS A 99 12.42 -26.63 -10.12
N GLY A 100 12.18 -25.89 -9.02
CA GLY A 100 13.27 -25.39 -8.20
C GLY A 100 12.83 -24.40 -7.10
N ASN A 101 13.81 -23.84 -6.40
CA ASN A 101 13.57 -22.83 -5.36
C ASN A 101 13.36 -21.44 -5.99
N SER A 102 12.42 -21.35 -6.95
CA SER A 102 12.05 -20.12 -7.64
C SER A 102 10.56 -19.85 -7.53
N VAL A 103 10.19 -18.57 -7.61
CA VAL A 103 8.80 -18.10 -7.57
C VAL A 103 8.53 -17.14 -8.71
N ILE A 104 7.35 -17.24 -9.29
CA ILE A 104 6.78 -16.21 -10.15
C ILE A 104 5.87 -15.35 -9.26
N ILE A 105 6.05 -14.03 -9.28
CA ILE A 105 5.16 -13.11 -8.56
C ILE A 105 4.03 -12.69 -9.51
N LYS A 106 2.80 -13.07 -9.18
CA LYS A 106 1.60 -12.64 -9.93
C LYS A 106 0.96 -11.46 -9.23
N TYR A 107 0.88 -10.31 -9.93
CA TYR A 107 0.17 -9.15 -9.44
C TYR A 107 -1.23 -9.12 -10.06
N PHE A 108 -2.25 -9.28 -9.22
CA PHE A 108 -3.65 -9.10 -9.59
C PHE A 108 -4.04 -7.66 -9.32
N ILE A 109 -4.37 -6.93 -10.39
CA ILE A 109 -4.67 -5.50 -10.33
C ILE A 109 -6.12 -5.30 -10.75
N ASP A 110 -6.88 -4.62 -9.92
CA ASP A 110 -8.20 -4.10 -10.26
C ASP A 110 -8.16 -2.58 -10.13
N ALA A 111 -8.12 -1.90 -11.26
CA ALA A 111 -8.14 -0.44 -11.30
C ALA A 111 -9.51 0.14 -10.89
N GLY A 112 -10.60 -0.63 -11.02
CA GLY A 112 -11.93 -0.17 -10.71
C GLY A 112 -12.42 0.96 -11.61
N LYS A 113 -13.22 1.87 -11.06
CA LYS A 113 -13.74 3.06 -11.77
C LYS A 113 -12.94 4.30 -11.43
N ARG A 114 -12.72 5.14 -12.43
CA ARG A 114 -12.07 6.42 -12.25
C ARG A 114 -12.99 7.41 -11.53
N ALA A 115 -12.51 8.02 -10.46
CA ALA A 115 -13.26 8.95 -9.63
C ALA A 115 -13.05 10.39 -10.08
N TYR A 116 -14.12 11.16 -10.09
CA TYR A 116 -14.13 12.59 -10.46
C TYR A 116 -14.64 13.42 -9.29
N VAL A 117 -13.85 14.40 -8.84
CA VAL A 117 -14.22 15.31 -7.76
C VAL A 117 -15.08 16.44 -8.31
N ARG A 118 -16.38 16.37 -8.07
CA ARG A 118 -17.30 17.43 -8.48
C ARG A 118 -17.23 18.62 -7.55
N ARG A 119 -17.20 18.37 -6.23
CA ARG A 119 -17.24 19.42 -5.20
C ARG A 119 -16.53 18.94 -3.94
N VAL A 120 -15.90 19.89 -3.23
CA VAL A 120 -15.32 19.70 -1.90
C VAL A 120 -16.20 20.43 -0.88
N ASN A 121 -16.74 19.70 0.08
CA ASN A 121 -17.53 20.26 1.17
C ASN A 121 -16.71 20.22 2.46
N PHE A 122 -16.87 21.24 3.28
CA PHE A 122 -16.30 21.31 4.62
C PHE A 122 -17.41 21.25 5.66
N SER A 123 -17.17 20.55 6.75
CA SER A 123 -18.07 20.46 7.90
C SER A 123 -17.27 20.52 9.20
N GLY A 124 -17.92 20.99 10.27
CA GLY A 124 -17.28 21.10 11.59
C GLY A 124 -16.40 22.35 11.79
N ASN A 125 -16.22 23.20 10.78
CA ASN A 125 -15.47 24.45 10.84
C ASN A 125 -16.30 25.61 11.41
N THR A 126 -16.70 25.52 12.68
CA THR A 126 -17.63 26.47 13.29
C THR A 126 -17.10 27.93 13.41
N VAL A 127 -15.79 28.10 13.48
CA VAL A 127 -15.12 29.41 13.63
C VAL A 127 -14.33 29.77 12.35
N THR A 128 -13.68 28.79 11.72
CA THR A 128 -12.82 29.02 10.54
C THR A 128 -13.69 29.14 9.29
N GLN A 129 -13.51 30.24 8.57
CA GLN A 129 -14.27 30.49 7.33
C GLN A 129 -13.82 29.54 6.21
N ASP A 130 -14.77 29.15 5.36
CA ASP A 130 -14.57 28.17 4.26
C ASP A 130 -13.43 28.55 3.30
N HIS A 131 -13.29 29.82 2.96
CA HIS A 131 -12.24 30.29 2.06
C HIS A 131 -10.81 30.05 2.60
N VAL A 132 -10.64 30.02 3.94
CA VAL A 132 -9.34 29.71 4.58
C VAL A 132 -8.99 28.26 4.37
N LEU A 133 -9.98 27.36 4.44
CA LEU A 133 -9.77 25.93 4.16
C LEU A 133 -9.51 25.67 2.70
N ARG A 134 -10.30 26.29 1.81
CA ARG A 134 -10.18 26.11 0.35
C ARG A 134 -8.80 26.44 -0.19
N ARG A 135 -8.14 27.48 0.30
CA ARG A 135 -6.79 27.85 -0.15
C ARG A 135 -5.71 26.80 0.20
N GLU A 136 -5.97 25.95 1.20
CA GLU A 136 -5.06 24.88 1.60
C GLU A 136 -5.27 23.60 0.78
N MET A 137 -6.37 23.50 0.05
CA MET A 137 -6.67 22.34 -0.77
C MET A 137 -5.68 22.17 -1.92
N ARG A 138 -5.24 20.95 -2.12
CA ARG A 138 -4.46 20.51 -3.28
C ARG A 138 -5.34 19.78 -4.29
N GLN A 139 -6.28 18.98 -3.79
CA GLN A 139 -7.30 18.41 -4.64
C GLN A 139 -8.29 19.50 -5.06
N MET A 140 -8.36 19.72 -6.37
CA MET A 140 -9.26 20.71 -6.95
C MET A 140 -10.61 20.09 -7.29
N GLU A 141 -11.65 20.90 -7.25
CA GLU A 141 -12.96 20.57 -7.80
C GLU A 141 -12.90 20.50 -9.34
N ASN A 142 -13.85 19.82 -9.94
CA ASN A 142 -13.98 19.64 -11.40
C ASN A 142 -12.73 19.00 -12.04
N GLY A 143 -12.13 18.02 -11.36
CA GLY A 143 -10.98 17.28 -11.85
C GLY A 143 -10.99 15.81 -11.40
N TRP A 144 -10.08 15.04 -11.96
CA TRP A 144 -9.88 13.67 -11.50
C TRP A 144 -9.35 13.66 -10.08
N ALA A 145 -9.83 12.71 -9.29
CA ALA A 145 -9.34 12.52 -7.94
C ALA A 145 -7.87 12.09 -7.97
N SER A 146 -7.10 12.51 -6.96
CA SER A 146 -5.72 12.07 -6.77
C SER A 146 -5.49 11.81 -5.30
N THR A 147 -5.15 10.59 -4.96
CA THR A 147 -4.90 10.19 -3.57
C THR A 147 -3.83 11.07 -2.91
N ALA A 148 -2.74 11.38 -3.63
CA ALA A 148 -1.69 12.27 -3.13
C ALA A 148 -2.17 13.71 -2.92
N MET A 149 -3.04 14.24 -3.79
CA MET A 149 -3.60 15.59 -3.63
C MET A 149 -4.59 15.65 -2.47
N ILE A 150 -5.40 14.61 -2.28
CA ILE A 150 -6.33 14.48 -1.16
C ILE A 150 -5.56 14.43 0.16
N GLU A 151 -4.58 13.54 0.28
CA GLU A 151 -3.75 13.42 1.48
C GLU A 151 -2.92 14.68 1.73
N GLY A 152 -2.36 15.29 0.68
CA GLY A 152 -1.69 16.56 0.76
C GLY A 152 -2.58 17.69 1.28
N SER A 153 -3.86 17.70 0.91
CA SER A 153 -4.86 18.64 1.43
C SER A 153 -5.11 18.43 2.93
N LYS A 154 -5.30 17.18 3.33
CA LYS A 154 -5.48 16.79 4.74
C LYS A 154 -4.30 17.23 5.60
N ILE A 155 -3.07 16.92 5.19
CA ILE A 155 -1.85 17.29 5.91
C ILE A 155 -1.73 18.83 6.06
N ARG A 156 -2.07 19.58 5.00
CA ARG A 156 -2.01 21.05 5.05
C ARG A 156 -3.03 21.63 6.02
N LEU A 157 -4.27 21.12 6.02
CA LEU A 157 -5.31 21.52 6.97
C LEU A 157 -4.90 21.19 8.41
N GLN A 158 -4.32 20.02 8.67
CA GLN A 158 -3.80 19.65 9.99
C GLN A 158 -2.69 20.60 10.47
N ARG A 159 -1.78 21.01 9.57
CA ARG A 159 -0.68 21.92 9.87
C ARG A 159 -1.11 23.32 10.27
N LEU A 160 -2.35 23.75 9.96
CA LEU A 160 -2.87 25.02 10.44
C LEU A 160 -3.00 25.07 11.97
N GLY A 161 -3.10 23.91 12.63
CA GLY A 161 -3.26 23.84 14.09
C GLY A 161 -4.63 24.33 14.61
N PHE A 162 -5.59 24.59 13.70
CA PHE A 162 -6.92 25.08 14.04
C PHE A 162 -7.88 23.95 14.43
N PHE A 163 -7.57 22.72 14.06
CA PHE A 163 -8.43 21.56 14.19
C PHE A 163 -7.77 20.48 15.04
N LYS A 164 -8.53 19.82 15.89
CA LYS A 164 -8.06 18.66 16.66
C LYS A 164 -7.79 17.47 15.74
N GLU A 165 -8.64 17.32 14.74
CA GLU A 165 -8.58 16.23 13.77
C GLU A 165 -9.15 16.71 12.43
N VAL A 166 -8.61 16.16 11.33
CA VAL A 166 -9.11 16.39 9.97
C VAL A 166 -9.32 15.03 9.32
N ASN A 167 -10.57 14.72 8.99
CA ASN A 167 -10.96 13.51 8.30
C ASN A 167 -11.41 13.84 6.88
N VAL A 168 -11.22 12.91 5.96
CA VAL A 168 -11.67 12.98 4.57
C VAL A 168 -12.48 11.72 4.29
N GLU A 169 -13.69 11.91 3.80
CA GLU A 169 -14.63 10.85 3.43
C GLU A 169 -14.93 10.89 1.92
#